data_611b981d6661189e3a04dd4e16a80c5f
#
_entry.id   611b981d6661189e3a04dd4e16a80c5f
#
_cell.length_a   1.000
_cell.length_b   1.000
_cell.length_c   1.000
_cell.angle_alpha   90.00
_cell.angle_beta   90.00
_cell.angle_gamma   90.00
#
_symmetry.space_group_name_H-M   'P 1'
#
loop_
_entity.id
_entity.type
_entity.pdbx_description
1 polymer ?
#
loop_
_entity_poly.entity_id
_entity_poly.type
_entity_poly.pdbx_seq_one_letter_code
_entity_poly.pdbx_strand_id
1 'polypeptide(L)'
;MTDLSKSIRHLRDLVAIPSVNPMGREDLPPEIVGEQAVAEHVAAELCRLGMDAALIGRDGRTSVVAEACVSTATETLLIASHLDTVPVDGMEIDPFDPVIEGDHLLGRGSCDTKAGMAALLEALERVLERGRLKRNLLIVGEADEELGSRGVSDVLAHLGDGRPDWVLATEPTDLRLINAHKGVIHSRICARGRACHSSDPASGRNAIVLLAKAILAIEQSASVFAHRPHPQLGLATLSIGIVRGGQAPNTVPDEALIWVDRRTLPDETPEIVRAQLEETLVQAGVAAEVFVESCSEEKPPLLSDPDGSAVRSVAEALGSVGLPGGCGQVAFGTDAGVFARAGVPGVVLGPGSIAVAHTSREFVPMGQVETMVRIFERLLESEGAGC
;
A
#
# COMPACT_ATOMS: atom_id res chain seq x y z
N MET A 1 1.91 22.69 -28.99
CA MET A 1 1.91 21.98 -27.68
C MET A 1 0.48 22.09 -27.18
N THR A 2 -0.24 20.97 -27.10
CA THR A 2 -1.57 20.91 -26.46
C THR A 2 -1.42 21.37 -25.01
N ASP A 3 -2.26 22.30 -24.57
CA ASP A 3 -2.26 22.78 -23.19
C ASP A 3 -2.62 21.58 -22.26
N LEU A 4 -1.71 21.20 -21.37
CA LEU A 4 -1.92 20.08 -20.44
C LEU A 4 -2.98 20.46 -19.40
N SER A 5 -3.83 19.51 -19.00
CA SER A 5 -4.75 19.69 -17.87
C SER A 5 -4.01 20.03 -16.58
N LYS A 6 -4.70 20.64 -15.61
CA LYS A 6 -4.07 20.97 -14.31
C LYS A 6 -3.60 19.71 -13.60
N SER A 7 -4.37 18.62 -13.63
CA SER A 7 -4.00 17.34 -13.01
C SER A 7 -2.71 16.77 -13.61
N ILE A 8 -2.51 16.88 -14.91
CA ILE A 8 -1.27 16.41 -15.53
C ILE A 8 -0.08 17.32 -15.15
N ARG A 9 -0.29 18.63 -14.99
CA ARG A 9 0.75 19.51 -14.45
C ARG A 9 1.09 19.17 -12.99
N HIS A 10 0.09 19.02 -12.12
CA HIS A 10 0.29 18.57 -10.74
C HIS A 10 1.02 17.23 -10.67
N LEU A 11 0.64 16.27 -11.52
CA LEU A 11 1.31 14.97 -11.55
C LEU A 11 2.80 15.10 -11.93
N ARG A 12 3.12 15.92 -12.93
CA ARG A 12 4.53 16.19 -13.30
C ARG A 12 5.30 16.79 -12.15
N ASP A 13 4.72 17.77 -11.45
CA ASP A 13 5.36 18.44 -10.32
C ASP A 13 5.57 17.44 -9.16
N LEU A 14 4.59 16.60 -8.85
CA LEU A 14 4.69 15.57 -7.82
C LEU A 14 5.73 14.49 -8.15
N VAL A 15 5.78 14.02 -9.41
CA VAL A 15 6.77 13.02 -9.85
C VAL A 15 8.17 13.59 -9.82
N ALA A 16 8.35 14.89 -10.17
CA ALA A 16 9.64 15.55 -10.13
C ALA A 16 10.22 15.75 -8.71
N ILE A 17 9.41 15.56 -7.67
CA ILE A 17 9.85 15.59 -6.27
C ILE A 17 10.14 14.16 -5.82
N PRO A 18 11.42 13.76 -5.61
CA PRO A 18 11.76 12.43 -5.08
C PRO A 18 11.15 12.20 -3.70
N SER A 19 10.68 10.97 -3.46
CA SER A 19 10.10 10.56 -2.18
C SER A 19 10.30 9.06 -1.94
N VAL A 20 11.50 8.56 -2.16
CA VAL A 20 11.80 7.13 -2.10
C VAL A 20 11.73 6.62 -0.67
N ASN A 21 10.97 5.56 -0.46
CA ASN A 21 11.03 4.78 0.76
C ASN A 21 12.32 3.96 0.77
N PRO A 22 13.20 4.11 1.76
CA PRO A 22 14.46 3.37 1.77
C PRO A 22 14.29 1.88 1.99
N MET A 23 13.12 1.41 2.43
CA MET A 23 12.83 -0.01 2.67
C MET A 23 13.92 -0.72 3.51
N GLY A 24 14.46 -0.02 4.53
CA GLY A 24 15.53 -0.51 5.39
C GLY A 24 16.94 -0.46 4.79
N ARG A 25 17.11 0.17 3.63
CA ARG A 25 18.42 0.39 3.00
C ARG A 25 19.08 1.66 3.52
N GLU A 26 20.42 1.64 3.68
CA GLU A 26 21.26 2.77 4.11
C GLU A 26 22.14 3.31 2.98
N ASP A 27 22.12 2.66 1.81
CA ASP A 27 22.99 2.97 0.67
C ASP A 27 22.33 3.90 -0.36
N LEU A 28 21.09 4.34 -0.12
CA LEU A 28 20.39 5.26 -1.01
C LEU A 28 20.88 6.71 -0.83
N PRO A 29 20.94 7.51 -1.91
CA PRO A 29 21.24 8.93 -1.82
C PRO A 29 20.20 9.64 -0.93
N PRO A 30 20.64 10.40 0.11
CA PRO A 30 19.69 11.01 1.05
C PRO A 30 18.76 12.05 0.42
N GLU A 31 19.18 12.67 -0.71
CA GLU A 31 18.40 13.66 -1.45
C GLU A 31 17.15 13.10 -2.15
N ILE A 32 17.06 11.80 -2.31
CA ILE A 32 15.87 11.17 -2.92
C ILE A 32 14.97 10.47 -1.89
N VAL A 33 15.42 10.37 -0.64
CA VAL A 33 14.75 9.58 0.41
C VAL A 33 13.80 10.43 1.25
N GLY A 34 12.62 9.88 1.52
CA GLY A 34 11.63 10.44 2.44
C GLY A 34 10.60 11.35 1.77
N GLU A 35 9.50 11.56 2.45
CA GLU A 35 8.29 12.21 1.94
C GLU A 35 8.24 13.72 2.24
N GLN A 36 9.15 14.26 3.03
CA GLN A 36 9.10 15.64 3.53
C GLN A 36 8.84 16.67 2.41
N ALA A 37 9.62 16.63 1.34
CA ALA A 37 9.52 17.63 0.26
C ALA A 37 8.19 17.52 -0.50
N VAL A 38 7.71 16.31 -0.78
CA VAL A 38 6.43 16.13 -1.47
C VAL A 38 5.24 16.44 -0.56
N ALA A 39 5.34 16.15 0.75
CA ALA A 39 4.32 16.52 1.74
C ALA A 39 4.21 18.04 1.89
N GLU A 40 5.34 18.77 1.92
CA GLU A 40 5.38 20.24 1.92
C GLU A 40 4.75 20.82 0.65
N HIS A 41 5.03 20.23 -0.51
CA HIS A 41 4.43 20.67 -1.78
C HIS A 41 2.90 20.47 -1.77
N VAL A 42 2.42 19.30 -1.35
CA VAL A 42 0.96 19.03 -1.25
C VAL A 42 0.31 19.96 -0.23
N ALA A 43 0.94 20.18 0.94
CA ALA A 43 0.45 21.13 1.93
C ALA A 43 0.33 22.54 1.37
N ALA A 44 1.32 23.01 0.61
CA ALA A 44 1.29 24.33 -0.03
C ALA A 44 0.14 24.45 -1.03
N GLU A 45 -0.10 23.41 -1.86
CA GLU A 45 -1.23 23.40 -2.78
C GLU A 45 -2.59 23.40 -2.05
N LEU A 46 -2.75 22.64 -0.98
CA LEU A 46 -3.96 22.62 -0.17
C LEU A 46 -4.19 23.97 0.55
N CYS A 47 -3.13 24.59 1.07
CA CYS A 47 -3.20 25.94 1.63
C CYS A 47 -3.59 26.99 0.57
N ARG A 48 -3.07 26.89 -0.67
CA ARG A 48 -3.49 27.75 -1.79
C ARG A 48 -4.98 27.65 -2.10
N LEU A 49 -5.56 26.45 -1.89
CA LEU A 49 -7.00 26.22 -2.02
C LEU A 49 -7.83 26.65 -0.79
N GLY A 50 -7.18 27.24 0.21
CA GLY A 50 -7.85 27.77 1.42
C GLY A 50 -8.08 26.74 2.53
N MET A 51 -7.43 25.58 2.46
CA MET A 51 -7.48 24.57 3.51
C MET A 51 -6.36 24.78 4.52
N ASP A 52 -6.59 24.36 5.77
CA ASP A 52 -5.54 24.32 6.80
C ASP A 52 -4.86 22.93 6.72
N ALA A 53 -3.61 22.92 6.27
CA ALA A 53 -2.85 21.71 6.07
C ALA A 53 -1.76 21.56 7.15
N ALA A 54 -1.76 20.44 7.86
CA ALA A 54 -0.78 20.09 8.88
C ALA A 54 0.18 19.01 8.34
N LEU A 55 1.48 19.20 8.59
CA LEU A 55 2.48 18.15 8.42
C LEU A 55 2.58 17.37 9.73
N ILE A 56 2.46 16.07 9.66
CA ILE A 56 2.53 15.16 10.79
C ILE A 56 3.49 14.02 10.49
N GLY A 57 3.99 13.36 11.52
CA GLY A 57 4.85 12.20 11.36
C GLY A 57 5.94 12.10 12.41
N ARG A 58 6.74 11.06 12.31
CA ARG A 58 7.86 10.72 13.22
C ARG A 58 8.95 9.97 12.46
N ASP A 59 10.14 9.92 13.05
CA ASP A 59 11.27 9.10 12.56
C ASP A 59 11.64 9.38 11.09
N GLY A 60 11.52 10.65 10.65
CA GLY A 60 11.86 11.08 9.29
C GLY A 60 10.82 10.71 8.22
N ARG A 61 9.62 10.30 8.65
CA ARG A 61 8.46 10.07 7.77
C ARG A 61 7.45 11.18 7.96
N THR A 62 6.98 11.76 6.86
CA THR A 62 6.13 12.94 6.90
C THR A 62 4.90 12.76 6.04
N SER A 63 3.75 12.79 6.70
CA SER A 63 2.42 12.83 6.07
C SER A 63 1.87 14.26 6.09
N VAL A 64 0.93 14.56 5.21
CA VAL A 64 0.14 15.79 5.24
C VAL A 64 -1.34 15.46 5.50
N VAL A 65 -1.98 16.23 6.36
CA VAL A 65 -3.43 16.13 6.63
C VAL A 65 -4.06 17.51 6.44
N ALA A 66 -5.16 17.57 5.70
CA ALA A 66 -5.95 18.80 5.56
C ALA A 66 -7.44 18.50 5.68
N GLU A 67 -8.19 19.47 6.19
CA GLU A 67 -9.61 19.33 6.46
C GLU A 67 -10.42 20.43 5.78
N ALA A 68 -11.60 20.07 5.25
CA ALA A 68 -12.63 21.00 4.81
C ALA A 68 -13.98 20.61 5.40
N CYS A 69 -14.56 21.51 6.20
CA CYS A 69 -15.85 21.32 6.86
C CYS A 69 -16.98 22.02 6.11
N VAL A 70 -18.07 21.31 5.93
CA VAL A 70 -19.33 21.84 5.38
C VAL A 70 -20.41 21.76 6.44
N SER A 71 -20.94 22.91 6.86
CA SER A 71 -21.87 23.01 8.00
C SER A 71 -23.16 22.18 7.89
N THR A 72 -23.52 21.79 6.67
CA THR A 72 -24.72 20.96 6.40
C THR A 72 -24.39 19.49 6.17
N ALA A 73 -23.10 19.13 6.07
CA ALA A 73 -22.69 17.77 5.84
C ALA A 73 -22.79 16.92 7.12
N THR A 74 -23.24 15.69 6.97
CA THR A 74 -23.37 14.70 8.03
C THR A 74 -22.36 13.56 7.91
N GLU A 75 -21.59 13.54 6.84
CA GLU A 75 -20.61 12.49 6.52
C GLU A 75 -19.25 13.11 6.24
N THR A 76 -18.21 12.49 6.74
CA THR A 76 -16.81 12.83 6.49
C THR A 76 -16.14 11.77 5.63
N LEU A 77 -15.74 12.15 4.42
CA LEU A 77 -14.92 11.32 3.52
C LEU A 77 -13.44 11.61 3.77
N LEU A 78 -12.63 10.57 3.98
CA LEU A 78 -11.19 10.67 3.89
C LEU A 78 -10.73 10.18 2.51
N ILE A 79 -9.94 10.99 1.82
CA ILE A 79 -9.24 10.59 0.59
C ILE A 79 -7.76 10.48 0.93
N ALA A 80 -7.22 9.28 0.76
CA ALA A 80 -5.86 8.90 1.07
C ALA A 80 -5.06 8.62 -0.20
N SER A 81 -3.85 9.17 -0.29
CA SER A 81 -2.90 8.91 -1.36
C SER A 81 -1.50 8.88 -0.76
N HIS A 82 -0.81 7.76 -0.83
CA HIS A 82 0.53 7.73 -0.28
C HIS A 82 1.51 8.57 -1.10
N LEU A 83 2.54 9.07 -0.44
CA LEU A 83 3.51 10.01 -1.00
C LEU A 83 4.86 9.35 -1.28
N ASP A 84 5.17 8.26 -0.58
CA ASP A 84 6.39 7.50 -0.80
C ASP A 84 6.32 6.65 -2.07
N THR A 85 7.47 6.22 -2.53
CA THR A 85 7.61 5.34 -3.69
C THR A 85 8.68 4.29 -3.41
N VAL A 86 8.62 3.14 -4.09
CA VAL A 86 9.70 2.15 -4.03
C VAL A 86 11.02 2.70 -4.60
N PRO A 87 12.17 2.06 -4.27
CA PRO A 87 13.46 2.40 -4.84
C PRO A 87 13.49 2.40 -6.37
N VAL A 88 14.46 3.13 -6.93
CA VAL A 88 14.56 3.40 -8.37
C VAL A 88 15.63 2.56 -9.07
N ASP A 89 16.19 1.57 -8.39
CA ASP A 89 17.21 0.70 -8.95
C ASP A 89 16.72 -0.01 -10.23
N GLY A 90 17.53 0.04 -11.26
CA GLY A 90 17.24 -0.65 -12.54
C GLY A 90 16.16 0.03 -13.39
N MET A 91 15.76 1.26 -13.09
CA MET A 91 14.87 2.02 -13.98
C MET A 91 15.56 2.33 -15.30
N GLU A 92 14.81 2.19 -16.39
CA GLU A 92 15.25 2.46 -17.77
C GLU A 92 14.99 3.91 -18.21
N ILE A 93 14.26 4.67 -17.38
CA ILE A 93 13.92 6.07 -17.56
C ILE A 93 14.48 6.88 -16.40
N ASP A 94 14.62 8.20 -16.55
CA ASP A 94 14.87 9.07 -15.40
C ASP A 94 13.65 9.02 -14.47
N PRO A 95 13.79 8.57 -13.23
CA PRO A 95 12.65 8.38 -12.33
C PRO A 95 11.94 9.67 -11.96
N PHE A 96 12.63 10.81 -11.95
CA PHE A 96 12.16 12.10 -11.44
C PHE A 96 12.16 13.22 -12.50
N ASP A 97 12.41 12.89 -13.77
CA ASP A 97 12.17 13.78 -14.91
C ASP A 97 10.98 13.26 -15.73
N PRO A 98 9.73 13.62 -15.34
CA PRO A 98 8.54 13.04 -15.92
C PRO A 98 8.37 13.37 -17.40
N VAL A 99 8.32 12.35 -18.23
CA VAL A 99 8.22 12.42 -19.69
C VAL A 99 6.83 11.99 -20.16
N ILE A 100 6.28 12.69 -21.17
CA ILE A 100 5.06 12.27 -21.84
C ILE A 100 5.43 11.53 -23.12
N GLU A 101 5.04 10.25 -23.20
CA GLU A 101 5.16 9.41 -24.38
C GLU A 101 3.75 9.00 -24.85
N GLY A 102 3.28 9.56 -25.97
CA GLY A 102 1.92 9.33 -26.46
C GLY A 102 0.87 9.88 -25.50
N ASP A 103 0.06 9.00 -24.91
CA ASP A 103 -0.98 9.31 -23.93
C ASP A 103 -0.56 8.93 -22.47
N HIS A 104 0.70 8.57 -22.26
CA HIS A 104 1.23 8.16 -20.96
C HIS A 104 2.19 9.20 -20.38
N LEU A 105 2.09 9.40 -19.06
CA LEU A 105 3.11 10.13 -18.28
C LEU A 105 3.97 9.09 -17.55
N LEU A 106 5.27 9.13 -17.82
CA LEU A 106 6.26 8.21 -17.27
C LEU A 106 7.00 8.87 -16.10
N GLY A 107 7.38 8.08 -15.12
CA GLY A 107 8.18 8.48 -13.95
C GLY A 107 7.85 7.63 -12.73
N ARG A 108 8.73 7.56 -11.74
CA ARG A 108 8.49 6.83 -10.49
C ARG A 108 7.39 7.53 -9.67
N GLY A 109 6.38 6.76 -9.23
CA GLY A 109 5.21 7.27 -8.54
C GLY A 109 4.14 7.86 -9.47
N SER A 110 4.35 7.86 -10.80
CA SER A 110 3.34 8.35 -11.73
C SER A 110 2.06 7.52 -11.72
N CYS A 111 2.18 6.21 -11.47
CA CYS A 111 1.09 5.26 -11.31
C CYS A 111 0.78 5.03 -9.84
N ASP A 112 1.81 4.83 -9.03
CA ASP A 112 1.73 4.38 -7.65
C ASP A 112 2.32 5.42 -6.68
N THR A 113 1.51 6.37 -6.10
CA THR A 113 0.10 6.70 -6.40
C THR A 113 -0.09 8.21 -6.62
N LYS A 114 0.95 8.97 -6.96
CA LYS A 114 0.90 10.45 -7.12
C LYS A 114 -0.18 10.93 -8.10
N ALA A 115 -0.59 10.07 -9.05
CA ALA A 115 -1.69 10.37 -9.97
C ALA A 115 -3.04 10.58 -9.26
N GLY A 116 -3.31 9.84 -8.19
CA GLY A 116 -4.49 10.01 -7.36
C GLY A 116 -4.52 11.39 -6.70
N MET A 117 -3.42 11.79 -6.06
CA MET A 117 -3.28 13.11 -5.44
C MET A 117 -3.38 14.24 -6.48
N ALA A 118 -2.74 14.09 -7.63
CA ALA A 118 -2.81 15.08 -8.71
C ALA A 118 -4.23 15.30 -9.23
N ALA A 119 -4.99 14.22 -9.40
CA ALA A 119 -6.39 14.29 -9.80
C ALA A 119 -7.27 14.94 -8.72
N LEU A 120 -7.01 14.63 -7.43
CA LEU A 120 -7.72 15.22 -6.30
C LEU A 120 -7.51 16.72 -6.22
N LEU A 121 -6.27 17.21 -6.35
CA LEU A 121 -5.95 18.64 -6.29
C LEU A 121 -6.72 19.44 -7.37
N GLU A 122 -6.78 18.97 -8.61
CA GLU A 122 -7.56 19.64 -9.66
C GLU A 122 -9.07 19.58 -9.40
N ALA A 123 -9.59 18.42 -8.98
CA ALA A 123 -11.02 18.26 -8.69
C ALA A 123 -11.46 19.19 -7.55
N LEU A 124 -10.66 19.24 -6.48
CA LEU A 124 -10.90 20.10 -5.33
C LEU A 124 -10.93 21.58 -5.72
N GLU A 125 -9.94 22.05 -6.49
CA GLU A 125 -9.91 23.42 -6.98
C GLU A 125 -11.20 23.77 -7.73
N ARG A 126 -11.63 22.92 -8.67
CA ARG A 126 -12.84 23.13 -9.47
C ARG A 126 -14.11 23.16 -8.60
N VAL A 127 -14.21 22.25 -7.62
CA VAL A 127 -15.39 22.17 -6.75
C VAL A 127 -15.46 23.36 -5.81
N LEU A 128 -14.33 23.79 -5.23
CA LEU A 128 -14.24 24.95 -4.34
C LEU A 128 -14.51 26.26 -5.10
N GLU A 129 -13.96 26.47 -6.29
CA GLU A 129 -14.24 27.65 -7.16
C GLU A 129 -15.72 27.79 -7.47
N ARG A 130 -16.45 26.66 -7.62
CA ARG A 130 -17.90 26.65 -7.87
C ARG A 130 -18.74 26.74 -6.59
N GLY A 131 -18.15 26.66 -5.40
CA GLY A 131 -18.87 26.61 -4.10
C GLY A 131 -19.76 25.37 -3.98
N ARG A 132 -19.34 24.21 -4.52
CA ARG A 132 -20.16 23.00 -4.60
C ARG A 132 -19.72 21.86 -3.70
N LEU A 133 -18.80 22.08 -2.79
CA LEU A 133 -18.43 21.05 -1.80
C LEU A 133 -19.63 20.71 -0.92
N LYS A 134 -20.01 19.43 -0.84
CA LYS A 134 -21.25 18.96 -0.17
C LYS A 134 -21.00 18.01 1.00
N ARG A 135 -19.74 17.60 1.24
CA ARG A 135 -19.39 16.70 2.36
C ARG A 135 -18.18 17.22 3.11
N ASN A 136 -18.05 16.83 4.38
CA ASN A 136 -16.80 17.04 5.08
C ASN A 136 -15.72 16.20 4.44
N LEU A 137 -14.53 16.75 4.35
CA LEU A 137 -13.42 16.12 3.65
C LEU A 137 -12.16 16.14 4.50
N LEU A 138 -11.54 15.00 4.66
CA LEU A 138 -10.17 14.85 5.11
C LEU A 138 -9.31 14.43 3.91
N ILE A 139 -8.25 15.15 3.65
CA ILE A 139 -7.27 14.82 2.61
C ILE A 139 -5.99 14.41 3.30
N VAL A 140 -5.47 13.27 2.94
CA VAL A 140 -4.24 12.72 3.52
C VAL A 140 -3.27 12.34 2.43
N GLY A 141 -2.07 12.93 2.50
CA GLY A 141 -0.90 12.40 1.80
C GLY A 141 -0.10 11.56 2.80
N GLU A 142 -0.13 10.25 2.65
CA GLU A 142 0.42 9.30 3.61
C GLU A 142 1.90 9.03 3.36
N ALA A 143 2.65 8.86 4.43
CA ALA A 143 4.03 8.39 4.40
C ALA A 143 4.11 6.89 4.69
N ASP A 144 5.17 6.23 4.15
CA ASP A 144 5.57 4.88 4.49
C ASP A 144 4.53 3.79 4.14
N GLU A 145 3.76 3.99 3.07
CA GLU A 145 2.83 2.97 2.59
C GLU A 145 3.59 1.74 2.10
N GLU A 146 4.65 1.93 1.34
CA GLU A 146 5.46 0.89 0.70
C GLU A 146 6.17 -0.04 1.72
N LEU A 147 6.28 0.39 2.99
CA LEU A 147 6.87 -0.42 4.06
C LEU A 147 6.33 -0.04 5.45
N GLY A 148 5.28 -0.73 5.91
CA GLY A 148 4.83 -0.66 7.31
C GLY A 148 3.70 0.29 7.63
N SER A 149 3.22 1.14 6.69
CA SER A 149 2.04 2.02 6.84
C SER A 149 2.04 2.89 8.11
N ARG A 150 3.22 3.39 8.50
CA ARG A 150 3.34 4.23 9.72
C ARG A 150 2.56 5.52 9.59
N GLY A 151 2.48 6.07 8.37
CA GLY A 151 1.71 7.29 8.08
C GLY A 151 0.25 7.16 8.49
N VAL A 152 -0.41 6.05 8.20
CA VAL A 152 -1.81 5.82 8.63
C VAL A 152 -1.93 5.83 10.15
N SER A 153 -0.98 5.18 10.85
CA SER A 153 -0.99 5.17 12.33
C SER A 153 -0.84 6.58 12.91
N ASP A 154 0.00 7.42 12.30
CA ASP A 154 0.20 8.82 12.71
C ASP A 154 -1.04 9.67 12.39
N VAL A 155 -1.68 9.46 11.24
CA VAL A 155 -2.96 10.09 10.86
C VAL A 155 -4.06 9.73 11.86
N LEU A 156 -4.25 8.45 12.16
CA LEU A 156 -5.27 7.99 13.12
C LEU A 156 -5.02 8.55 14.53
N ALA A 157 -3.76 8.66 14.95
CA ALA A 157 -3.39 9.28 16.22
C ALA A 157 -3.67 10.80 16.22
N HIS A 158 -3.42 11.49 15.10
CA HIS A 158 -3.72 12.92 14.94
C HIS A 158 -5.22 13.21 14.98
N LEU A 159 -6.03 12.39 14.30
CA LEU A 159 -7.49 12.54 14.25
C LEU A 159 -8.17 12.20 15.58
N GLY A 160 -7.57 11.35 16.42
CA GLY A 160 -8.15 10.94 17.71
C GLY A 160 -9.56 10.34 17.55
N ASP A 161 -10.55 10.99 18.19
CA ASP A 161 -11.96 10.56 18.09
C ASP A 161 -12.67 11.12 16.84
N GLY A 162 -12.06 12.06 16.11
CA GLY A 162 -12.58 12.68 14.89
C GLY A 162 -12.40 11.82 13.65
N ARG A 163 -12.80 10.53 13.72
CA ARG A 163 -12.62 9.57 12.63
C ARG A 163 -13.57 9.85 11.47
N PRO A 164 -13.11 9.66 10.22
CA PRO A 164 -13.98 9.74 9.06
C PRO A 164 -14.99 8.59 9.04
N ASP A 165 -16.09 8.77 8.32
CA ASP A 165 -17.09 7.72 8.13
C ASP A 165 -16.58 6.62 7.20
N TRP A 166 -15.76 6.98 6.21
CA TRP A 166 -15.11 6.03 5.30
C TRP A 166 -13.90 6.65 4.60
N VAL A 167 -13.05 5.77 4.04
CA VAL A 167 -11.83 6.14 3.30
C VAL A 167 -11.89 5.68 1.85
N LEU A 168 -11.37 6.52 0.96
CA LEU A 168 -11.02 6.15 -0.41
C LEU A 168 -9.50 6.23 -0.56
N ALA A 169 -8.84 5.08 -0.73
CA ALA A 169 -7.41 5.01 -1.05
C ALA A 169 -7.21 5.01 -2.57
N THR A 170 -6.26 5.83 -3.05
CA THR A 170 -6.08 6.10 -4.50
C THR A 170 -5.01 5.21 -5.11
N GLU A 171 -5.21 3.91 -5.10
CA GLU A 171 -4.27 2.94 -5.66
C GLU A 171 -4.54 2.62 -7.14
N PRO A 172 -3.54 2.10 -7.90
CA PRO A 172 -3.67 1.82 -9.32
C PRO A 172 -4.60 0.63 -9.61
N THR A 173 -5.88 0.90 -9.82
CA THR A 173 -6.91 -0.10 -10.06
C THR A 173 -7.50 -0.08 -11.47
N ASP A 174 -6.90 0.65 -12.41
CA ASP A 174 -7.48 0.92 -13.75
C ASP A 174 -8.90 1.53 -13.65
N LEU A 175 -9.13 2.42 -12.67
CA LEU A 175 -10.42 3.02 -12.35
C LEU A 175 -11.52 1.99 -12.02
N ARG A 176 -11.16 0.84 -11.48
CA ARG A 176 -12.10 -0.17 -10.99
C ARG A 176 -12.31 0.00 -9.50
N LEU A 177 -13.56 0.03 -9.06
CA LEU A 177 -13.91 0.06 -7.65
C LEU A 177 -13.53 -1.26 -6.98
N ILE A 178 -12.68 -1.20 -5.97
CA ILE A 178 -12.24 -2.34 -5.17
C ILE A 178 -12.76 -2.18 -3.74
N ASN A 179 -13.50 -3.16 -3.26
CA ASN A 179 -14.02 -3.21 -1.89
C ASN A 179 -13.39 -4.31 -1.05
N ALA A 180 -12.50 -5.12 -1.64
CA ALA A 180 -11.82 -6.20 -0.93
C ALA A 180 -10.40 -6.42 -1.44
N HIS A 181 -9.46 -6.63 -0.53
CA HIS A 181 -8.12 -7.11 -0.85
C HIS A 181 -7.56 -8.02 0.25
N LYS A 182 -6.57 -8.83 -0.12
CA LYS A 182 -5.87 -9.68 0.86
C LYS A 182 -4.98 -8.83 1.75
N GLY A 183 -4.77 -9.32 2.97
CA GLY A 183 -3.72 -8.80 3.84
C GLY A 183 -2.34 -9.35 3.49
N VAL A 184 -1.32 -8.82 4.15
CA VAL A 184 0.08 -9.21 4.02
C VAL A 184 0.66 -9.45 5.41
N ILE A 185 1.18 -10.65 5.65
CA ILE A 185 1.95 -10.98 6.86
C ILE A 185 3.32 -11.48 6.44
N HIS A 186 4.36 -10.84 6.95
CA HIS A 186 5.73 -11.31 6.81
C HIS A 186 6.18 -12.10 8.03
N SER A 187 6.81 -13.23 7.80
CA SER A 187 7.37 -14.06 8.87
C SER A 187 8.84 -14.34 8.63
N ARG A 188 9.66 -14.13 9.64
CA ARG A 188 11.07 -14.52 9.65
C ARG A 188 11.24 -15.81 10.42
N ILE A 189 11.79 -16.82 9.77
CA ILE A 189 12.03 -18.15 10.34
C ILE A 189 13.54 -18.40 10.35
N CYS A 190 14.06 -18.72 11.54
CA CYS A 190 15.47 -18.89 11.77
C CYS A 190 15.79 -20.35 12.16
N ALA A 191 16.91 -20.85 11.66
CA ALA A 191 17.49 -22.12 12.05
C ALA A 191 18.79 -21.90 12.81
N ARG A 192 18.95 -22.55 13.97
CA ARG A 192 20.18 -22.59 14.77
C ARG A 192 20.79 -23.96 14.73
N GLY A 193 22.07 -24.01 14.41
CA GLY A 193 22.86 -25.20 14.33
C GLY A 193 24.08 -25.12 15.27
N ARG A 194 25.18 -25.75 14.84
CA ARG A 194 26.48 -25.69 15.49
C ARG A 194 27.59 -25.72 14.46
N ALA A 195 28.40 -24.66 14.42
CA ALA A 195 29.53 -24.55 13.53
C ALA A 195 30.62 -25.57 13.81
N CYS A 196 31.25 -26.08 12.75
CA CYS A 196 32.48 -26.86 12.85
C CYS A 196 33.21 -26.81 11.49
N HIS A 197 34.43 -27.29 11.43
CA HIS A 197 35.15 -27.43 10.17
C HIS A 197 34.49 -28.48 9.27
N SER A 198 34.37 -28.20 7.97
CA SER A 198 33.69 -29.09 7.03
C SER A 198 34.33 -30.46 6.83
N SER A 199 35.60 -30.67 7.28
CA SER A 199 36.26 -31.97 7.24
C SER A 199 35.72 -32.97 8.29
N ASP A 200 35.01 -32.47 9.32
CA ASP A 200 34.33 -33.29 10.32
C ASP A 200 32.90 -32.76 10.57
N PRO A 201 32.00 -32.91 9.60
CA PRO A 201 30.67 -32.36 9.71
C PRO A 201 29.81 -33.02 10.80
N ALA A 202 30.21 -34.21 11.27
CA ALA A 202 29.48 -34.91 12.34
C ALA A 202 29.61 -34.22 13.72
N SER A 203 30.66 -33.43 13.93
CA SER A 203 30.84 -32.64 15.15
C SER A 203 29.98 -31.36 15.15
N GLY A 204 29.40 -30.97 14.01
CA GLY A 204 28.53 -29.83 13.85
C GLY A 204 27.04 -30.17 13.73
N ARG A 205 26.24 -29.11 13.48
CA ARG A 205 24.82 -29.25 13.07
C ARG A 205 24.51 -28.18 12.03
N ASN A 206 24.26 -28.60 10.82
CA ASN A 206 24.15 -27.69 9.67
C ASN A 206 22.78 -26.99 9.66
N ALA A 207 22.76 -25.67 9.94
CA ALA A 207 21.55 -24.86 9.96
C ALA A 207 20.87 -24.75 8.58
N ILE A 208 21.64 -24.75 7.48
CA ILE A 208 21.06 -24.74 6.12
C ILE A 208 20.27 -26.01 5.85
N VAL A 209 20.79 -27.19 6.26
CA VAL A 209 20.09 -28.47 6.09
C VAL A 209 18.82 -28.54 6.94
N LEU A 210 18.85 -27.99 8.15
CA LEU A 210 17.66 -27.88 9.01
C LEU A 210 16.59 -26.96 8.36
N LEU A 211 17.04 -25.82 7.88
CA LEU A 211 16.17 -24.86 7.20
C LEU A 211 15.57 -25.40 5.90
N ALA A 212 16.35 -26.17 5.13
CA ALA A 212 15.84 -26.80 3.91
C ALA A 212 14.67 -27.77 4.17
N LYS A 213 14.70 -28.50 5.31
CA LYS A 213 13.56 -29.35 5.73
C LYS A 213 12.34 -28.48 6.09
N ALA A 214 12.55 -27.37 6.77
CA ALA A 214 11.48 -26.42 7.08
C ALA A 214 10.88 -25.82 5.82
N ILE A 215 11.69 -25.39 4.84
CA ILE A 215 11.26 -24.85 3.55
C ILE A 215 10.32 -25.84 2.85
N LEU A 216 10.72 -27.10 2.70
CA LEU A 216 9.91 -28.11 2.02
C LEU A 216 8.58 -28.38 2.79
N ALA A 217 8.61 -28.39 4.10
CA ALA A 217 7.41 -28.59 4.91
C ALA A 217 6.45 -27.39 4.79
N ILE A 218 6.98 -26.17 4.82
CA ILE A 218 6.18 -24.92 4.66
C ILE A 218 5.55 -24.88 3.28
N GLU A 219 6.28 -25.20 2.21
CA GLU A 219 5.74 -25.25 0.86
C GLU A 219 4.62 -26.30 0.74
N GLN A 220 4.81 -27.48 1.30
CA GLN A 220 3.77 -28.51 1.33
C GLN A 220 2.54 -28.06 2.12
N SER A 221 2.72 -27.36 3.24
CA SER A 221 1.61 -26.85 4.06
C SER A 221 0.80 -25.76 3.36
N ALA A 222 1.39 -25.04 2.39
CA ALA A 222 0.67 -24.02 1.62
C ALA A 222 -0.56 -24.60 0.92
N SER A 223 -0.55 -25.87 0.51
CA SER A 223 -1.72 -26.57 -0.03
C SER A 223 -2.81 -26.84 1.01
N VAL A 224 -2.45 -26.96 2.29
CA VAL A 224 -3.40 -27.19 3.39
C VAL A 224 -4.18 -25.91 3.72
N PHE A 225 -3.51 -24.76 3.66
CA PHE A 225 -4.16 -23.45 3.87
C PHE A 225 -5.12 -23.07 2.72
N ALA A 226 -4.94 -23.70 1.56
CA ALA A 226 -5.81 -23.52 0.38
C ALA A 226 -7.20 -24.20 0.49
N HIS A 227 -7.55 -24.86 1.58
CA HIS A 227 -8.80 -25.60 1.67
C HIS A 227 -10.03 -24.77 2.06
N ARG A 228 -9.89 -23.48 2.35
CA ARG A 228 -11.00 -22.58 2.69
C ARG A 228 -10.98 -21.34 1.81
N PRO A 229 -11.45 -21.41 0.56
CA PRO A 229 -11.53 -20.23 -0.28
C PRO A 229 -12.53 -19.23 0.32
N HIS A 230 -12.10 -17.98 0.47
CA HIS A 230 -13.02 -16.89 0.76
C HIS A 230 -13.88 -16.62 -0.49
N PRO A 231 -15.21 -16.41 -0.38
CA PRO A 231 -16.10 -16.26 -1.55
C PRO A 231 -15.65 -15.18 -2.53
N GLN A 232 -15.10 -14.07 -2.04
CA GLN A 232 -14.63 -12.93 -2.85
C GLN A 232 -13.12 -12.96 -3.10
N LEU A 233 -12.30 -13.27 -2.09
CA LEU A 233 -10.83 -13.16 -2.17
C LEU A 233 -10.13 -14.45 -2.63
N GLY A 234 -10.86 -15.54 -2.76
CA GLY A 234 -10.27 -16.84 -3.11
C GLY A 234 -9.40 -17.41 -2.00
N LEU A 235 -8.28 -18.02 -2.36
CA LEU A 235 -7.38 -18.70 -1.43
C LEU A 235 -6.34 -17.74 -0.83
N ALA A 236 -6.00 -17.94 0.45
CA ALA A 236 -4.76 -17.40 1.00
C ALA A 236 -3.55 -18.02 0.28
N THR A 237 -2.44 -17.28 0.19
CA THR A 237 -1.22 -17.78 -0.47
C THR A 237 0.00 -17.57 0.40
N LEU A 238 1.03 -18.39 0.17
CA LEU A 238 2.29 -18.31 0.88
C LEU A 238 3.43 -18.43 -0.12
N SER A 239 4.47 -17.62 0.05
CA SER A 239 5.69 -17.66 -0.74
C SER A 239 6.92 -17.45 0.12
N ILE A 240 8.02 -18.14 -0.18
CA ILE A 240 9.32 -17.90 0.45
C ILE A 240 10.13 -17.02 -0.48
N GLY A 241 10.31 -15.75 -0.12
CA GLY A 241 10.96 -14.75 -0.96
C GLY A 241 12.47 -14.62 -0.75
N ILE A 242 12.96 -14.93 0.45
CA ILE A 242 14.37 -14.74 0.81
C ILE A 242 14.87 -15.97 1.54
N VAL A 243 16.11 -16.39 1.22
CA VAL A 243 16.88 -17.36 2.00
C VAL A 243 18.31 -16.85 2.19
N ARG A 244 18.83 -16.96 3.41
CA ARG A 244 20.21 -16.60 3.76
C ARG A 244 20.79 -17.66 4.69
N GLY A 245 22.11 -17.93 4.59
CA GLY A 245 22.79 -18.83 5.51
C GLY A 245 24.20 -19.18 5.07
N GLY A 246 25.06 -19.47 6.07
CA GLY A 246 26.46 -19.81 5.85
C GLY A 246 27.35 -18.60 5.60
N GLN A 247 28.65 -18.78 5.84
CA GLN A 247 29.67 -17.73 5.67
C GLN A 247 30.82 -18.18 4.75
N ALA A 248 31.19 -19.47 4.78
CA ALA A 248 32.27 -20.00 3.99
C ALA A 248 32.01 -21.48 3.64
N PRO A 249 32.45 -21.96 2.46
CA PRO A 249 32.19 -23.34 2.03
C PRO A 249 32.89 -24.41 2.86
N ASN A 250 33.93 -24.07 3.62
CA ASN A 250 34.68 -24.96 4.51
C ASN A 250 34.22 -24.93 5.98
N THR A 251 33.06 -24.35 6.26
CA THR A 251 32.47 -24.27 7.60
C THR A 251 31.04 -24.79 7.57
N VAL A 252 30.69 -25.70 8.46
CA VAL A 252 29.29 -26.09 8.71
C VAL A 252 28.57 -24.89 9.33
N PRO A 253 27.50 -24.36 8.70
CA PRO A 253 26.86 -23.15 9.19
C PRO A 253 26.01 -23.42 10.45
N ASP A 254 26.08 -22.49 11.39
CA ASP A 254 25.30 -22.49 12.65
C ASP A 254 24.06 -21.61 12.58
N GLU A 255 23.93 -20.76 11.54
CA GLU A 255 22.75 -19.93 11.34
C GLU A 255 22.28 -19.96 9.88
N ALA A 256 20.96 -19.97 9.70
CA ALA A 256 20.29 -19.74 8.43
C ALA A 256 18.89 -19.19 8.69
N LEU A 257 18.33 -18.44 7.73
CA LEU A 257 17.02 -17.85 7.84
C LEU A 257 16.28 -17.79 6.49
N ILE A 258 14.94 -17.71 6.57
CA ILE A 258 14.05 -17.38 5.47
C ILE A 258 13.10 -16.26 5.86
N TRP A 259 12.60 -15.55 4.82
CA TRP A 259 11.43 -14.71 4.93
C TRP A 259 10.29 -15.32 4.11
N VAL A 260 9.12 -15.34 4.74
CA VAL A 260 7.88 -15.88 4.18
C VAL A 260 6.89 -14.73 4.04
N ASP A 261 6.34 -14.54 2.85
CA ASP A 261 5.21 -13.67 2.55
C ASP A 261 3.92 -14.51 2.58
N ARG A 262 2.97 -14.13 3.42
CA ARG A 262 1.63 -14.71 3.49
C ARG A 262 0.61 -13.67 3.04
N ARG A 263 -0.15 -13.97 1.97
CA ARG A 263 -1.34 -13.19 1.60
C ARG A 263 -2.52 -13.73 2.35
N THR A 264 -3.05 -12.95 3.28
CA THR A 264 -4.04 -13.38 4.29
C THR A 264 -5.47 -13.08 3.88
N LEU A 265 -6.39 -13.82 4.47
CA LEU A 265 -7.83 -13.59 4.43
C LEU A 265 -8.28 -12.83 5.69
N PRO A 266 -9.51 -12.28 5.72
CA PRO A 266 -9.96 -11.44 6.83
C PRO A 266 -9.97 -12.07 8.23
N ASP A 267 -10.04 -13.40 8.31
CA ASP A 267 -10.02 -14.18 9.54
C ASP A 267 -8.60 -14.63 9.97
N GLU A 268 -7.56 -14.29 9.24
CA GLU A 268 -6.18 -14.63 9.54
C GLU A 268 -5.47 -13.47 10.26
N THR A 269 -4.87 -13.76 11.41
CA THR A 269 -4.06 -12.81 12.19
C THR A 269 -2.61 -13.29 12.28
N PRO A 270 -1.65 -12.42 12.68
CA PRO A 270 -0.28 -12.84 12.91
C PRO A 270 -0.14 -14.03 13.87
N GLU A 271 -1.00 -14.09 14.90
CA GLU A 271 -0.98 -15.19 15.88
C GLU A 271 -1.40 -16.51 15.23
N ILE A 272 -2.45 -16.49 14.38
CA ILE A 272 -2.93 -17.67 13.65
C ILE A 272 -1.86 -18.15 12.67
N VAL A 273 -1.27 -17.24 11.89
CA VAL A 273 -0.22 -17.58 10.92
C VAL A 273 1.02 -18.11 11.62
N ARG A 274 1.45 -17.51 12.74
CA ARG A 274 2.55 -17.98 13.55
C ARG A 274 2.30 -19.41 14.06
N ALA A 275 1.13 -19.67 14.64
CA ALA A 275 0.78 -20.99 15.16
C ALA A 275 0.80 -22.07 14.07
N GLN A 276 0.30 -21.74 12.87
CA GLN A 276 0.33 -22.65 11.72
C GLN A 276 1.77 -22.97 11.27
N LEU A 277 2.65 -21.96 11.22
CA LEU A 277 4.06 -22.15 10.87
C LEU A 277 4.77 -23.00 11.94
N GLU A 278 4.56 -22.71 13.22
CA GLU A 278 5.15 -23.48 14.33
C GLU A 278 4.69 -24.95 14.34
N GLU A 279 3.40 -25.20 14.08
CA GLU A 279 2.88 -26.55 13.92
C GLU A 279 3.53 -27.29 12.73
N THR A 280 3.72 -26.59 11.61
CA THR A 280 4.42 -27.14 10.45
C THR A 280 5.87 -27.54 10.78
N LEU A 281 6.59 -26.71 11.55
CA LEU A 281 7.95 -27.02 12.02
C LEU A 281 7.99 -28.23 12.95
N VAL A 282 6.99 -28.39 13.84
CA VAL A 282 6.84 -29.55 14.70
C VAL A 282 6.63 -30.83 13.87
N GLN A 283 5.71 -30.80 12.91
CA GLN A 283 5.43 -31.92 12.01
C GLN A 283 6.64 -32.31 11.15
N ALA A 284 7.46 -31.33 10.76
CA ALA A 284 8.71 -31.55 10.03
C ALA A 284 9.84 -32.11 10.92
N GLY A 285 9.65 -32.19 12.24
CA GLY A 285 10.65 -32.68 13.19
C GLY A 285 11.86 -31.78 13.34
N VAL A 286 11.71 -30.48 13.11
CA VAL A 286 12.82 -29.48 13.19
C VAL A 286 12.60 -28.38 14.23
N ALA A 287 11.49 -28.40 14.95
CA ALA A 287 11.10 -27.33 15.89
C ALA A 287 12.05 -27.15 17.09
N ALA A 288 12.97 -28.07 17.32
CA ALA A 288 14.01 -27.91 18.36
C ALA A 288 15.10 -26.88 17.94
N GLU A 289 15.34 -26.73 16.65
CA GLU A 289 16.41 -25.87 16.11
C GLU A 289 15.89 -24.80 15.11
N VAL A 290 14.66 -24.95 14.61
CA VAL A 290 14.03 -24.01 13.67
C VAL A 290 12.80 -23.40 14.33
N PHE A 291 12.71 -22.08 14.33
CA PHE A 291 11.66 -21.35 15.03
C PHE A 291 11.22 -20.10 14.26
N VAL A 292 9.98 -19.67 14.48
CA VAL A 292 9.44 -18.41 13.96
C VAL A 292 9.95 -17.28 14.86
N GLU A 293 10.91 -16.50 14.37
CA GLU A 293 11.50 -15.38 15.10
C GLU A 293 10.55 -14.19 15.17
N SER A 294 10.01 -13.80 14.01
CA SER A 294 8.99 -12.74 13.92
C SER A 294 7.86 -13.13 12.98
N CYS A 295 6.69 -12.56 13.22
CA CYS A 295 5.52 -12.69 12.39
C CYS A 295 4.74 -11.37 12.55
N SER A 296 4.78 -10.51 11.55
CA SER A 296 4.22 -9.16 11.58
C SER A 296 3.21 -8.97 10.45
N GLU A 297 2.11 -8.28 10.76
CA GLU A 297 1.15 -7.83 9.75
C GLU A 297 1.68 -6.53 9.14
N GLU A 298 1.96 -6.56 7.84
CA GLU A 298 2.38 -5.38 7.08
C GLU A 298 1.15 -4.61 6.60
N LYS A 299 0.15 -5.33 6.09
CA LYS A 299 -1.13 -4.78 5.65
C LYS A 299 -2.27 -5.67 6.13
N PRO A 300 -3.24 -5.15 6.89
CA PRO A 300 -4.48 -5.87 7.15
C PRO A 300 -5.29 -6.11 5.86
N PRO A 301 -6.11 -7.16 5.79
CA PRO A 301 -7.04 -7.33 4.69
C PRO A 301 -8.17 -6.29 4.72
N LEU A 302 -8.66 -5.92 3.55
CA LEU A 302 -9.87 -5.11 3.37
C LEU A 302 -11.04 -6.01 2.98
N LEU A 303 -12.18 -5.79 3.63
CA LEU A 303 -13.46 -6.38 3.23
C LEU A 303 -14.59 -5.41 3.62
N SER A 304 -14.97 -4.55 2.69
CA SER A 304 -16.06 -3.60 2.88
C SER A 304 -17.36 -4.14 2.30
N ASP A 305 -18.47 -3.80 2.97
CA ASP A 305 -19.81 -4.19 2.54
C ASP A 305 -20.08 -3.68 1.10
N PRO A 306 -20.40 -4.56 0.15
CA PRO A 306 -20.72 -4.18 -1.22
C PRO A 306 -21.96 -3.28 -1.34
N ASP A 307 -22.84 -3.30 -0.34
CA ASP A 307 -24.02 -2.44 -0.24
C ASP A 307 -23.81 -1.24 0.71
N GLY A 308 -22.58 -1.05 1.23
CA GLY A 308 -22.20 0.03 2.13
C GLY A 308 -22.20 1.41 1.46
N SER A 309 -22.28 2.50 2.24
CA SER A 309 -22.33 3.89 1.74
C SER A 309 -21.10 4.25 0.90
N ALA A 310 -19.90 3.82 1.32
CA ALA A 310 -18.66 4.03 0.58
C ALA A 310 -18.72 3.45 -0.84
N VAL A 311 -19.13 2.19 -0.94
CA VAL A 311 -19.24 1.48 -2.23
C VAL A 311 -20.31 2.14 -3.12
N ARG A 312 -21.50 2.42 -2.58
CA ARG A 312 -22.56 3.09 -3.34
C ARG A 312 -22.13 4.46 -3.86
N SER A 313 -21.53 5.30 -3.00
CA SER A 313 -21.07 6.64 -3.39
C SER A 313 -20.08 6.59 -4.54
N VAL A 314 -19.09 5.68 -4.49
CA VAL A 314 -18.10 5.54 -5.57
C VAL A 314 -18.71 4.92 -6.83
N ALA A 315 -19.60 3.92 -6.69
CA ALA A 315 -20.30 3.32 -7.83
C ALA A 315 -21.16 4.34 -8.60
N GLU A 316 -21.86 5.22 -7.89
CA GLU A 316 -22.63 6.32 -8.49
C GLU A 316 -21.73 7.33 -9.23
N ALA A 317 -20.58 7.68 -8.62
CA ALA A 317 -19.60 8.58 -9.25
C ALA A 317 -19.04 7.95 -10.54
N LEU A 318 -18.68 6.66 -10.53
CA LEU A 318 -18.23 5.92 -11.71
C LEU A 318 -19.32 5.89 -12.79
N GLY A 319 -20.57 5.58 -12.45
CA GLY A 319 -21.71 5.57 -13.36
C GLY A 319 -21.92 6.92 -14.04
N SER A 320 -21.71 8.03 -13.31
CA SER A 320 -21.86 9.40 -13.84
C SER A 320 -20.85 9.76 -14.93
N VAL A 321 -19.71 9.09 -14.98
CA VAL A 321 -18.67 9.23 -16.01
C VAL A 321 -18.67 8.10 -17.04
N GLY A 322 -19.68 7.20 -16.98
CA GLY A 322 -19.86 6.10 -17.93
C GLY A 322 -19.00 4.87 -17.65
N LEU A 323 -18.45 4.73 -16.43
CA LEU A 323 -17.69 3.57 -16.01
C LEU A 323 -18.55 2.58 -15.21
N PRO A 324 -18.20 1.27 -15.21
CA PRO A 324 -18.89 0.28 -14.40
C PRO A 324 -18.76 0.56 -12.90
N GLY A 325 -19.88 0.55 -12.17
CA GLY A 325 -19.93 0.72 -10.71
C GLY A 325 -19.82 -0.58 -9.90
N GLY A 326 -19.54 -1.71 -10.54
CA GLY A 326 -19.41 -3.00 -9.85
C GLY A 326 -18.14 -3.11 -9.01
N CYS A 327 -18.25 -3.75 -7.82
CA CYS A 327 -17.11 -4.00 -6.94
C CYS A 327 -16.21 -5.11 -7.47
N GLY A 328 -14.92 -4.98 -7.20
CA GLY A 328 -13.90 -5.99 -7.47
C GLY A 328 -13.01 -6.27 -6.25
N GLN A 329 -12.07 -7.17 -6.46
CA GLN A 329 -11.02 -7.47 -5.48
C GLN A 329 -9.64 -7.42 -6.14
N VAL A 330 -8.62 -7.21 -5.30
CA VAL A 330 -7.22 -7.30 -5.67
C VAL A 330 -6.44 -8.19 -4.70
N ALA A 331 -5.28 -8.67 -5.12
CA ALA A 331 -4.45 -9.55 -4.30
C ALA A 331 -3.41 -8.79 -3.46
N PHE A 332 -3.10 -7.53 -3.81
CA PHE A 332 -2.19 -6.67 -3.07
C PHE A 332 -2.93 -5.99 -1.90
N GLY A 333 -2.19 -5.64 -0.85
CA GLY A 333 -2.71 -4.89 0.29
C GLY A 333 -2.55 -3.39 0.07
N THR A 334 -3.39 -2.59 0.71
CA THR A 334 -3.35 -1.12 0.68
C THR A 334 -3.60 -0.55 2.06
N ASP A 335 -3.37 0.74 2.24
CA ASP A 335 -3.65 1.43 3.50
C ASP A 335 -5.15 1.52 3.83
N ALA A 336 -6.05 1.30 2.86
CA ALA A 336 -7.48 1.12 3.15
C ALA A 336 -7.75 -0.03 4.14
N GLY A 337 -6.93 -1.10 4.10
CA GLY A 337 -7.00 -2.19 5.08
C GLY A 337 -6.61 -1.74 6.49
N VAL A 338 -5.63 -0.85 6.62
CA VAL A 338 -5.20 -0.30 7.93
C VAL A 338 -6.29 0.57 8.53
N PHE A 339 -6.93 1.43 7.74
CA PHE A 339 -8.10 2.20 8.17
C PHE A 339 -9.27 1.30 8.56
N ALA A 340 -9.54 0.25 7.76
CA ALA A 340 -10.61 -0.72 8.05
C ALA A 340 -10.37 -1.46 9.38
N ARG A 341 -9.13 -1.85 9.66
CA ARG A 341 -8.73 -2.45 10.96
C ARG A 341 -8.99 -1.49 12.12
N ALA A 342 -8.86 -0.19 11.90
CA ALA A 342 -9.16 0.85 12.88
C ALA A 342 -10.67 1.18 12.98
N GLY A 343 -11.53 0.49 12.24
CA GLY A 343 -12.99 0.67 12.25
C GLY A 343 -13.51 1.70 11.24
N VAL A 344 -12.69 2.16 10.29
CA VAL A 344 -13.08 3.06 9.20
C VAL A 344 -13.23 2.23 7.92
N PRO A 345 -14.45 1.95 7.44
CA PRO A 345 -14.63 1.18 6.21
C PRO A 345 -13.99 1.91 5.02
N GLY A 346 -13.43 1.15 4.08
CA GLY A 346 -12.69 1.73 2.98
C GLY A 346 -13.01 1.11 1.62
N VAL A 347 -12.69 1.84 0.58
CA VAL A 347 -12.65 1.39 -0.81
C VAL A 347 -11.37 1.85 -1.47
N VAL A 348 -11.00 1.20 -2.56
CA VAL A 348 -9.80 1.53 -3.33
C VAL A 348 -10.20 1.85 -4.76
N LEU A 349 -9.69 2.96 -5.29
CA LEU A 349 -9.93 3.39 -6.67
C LEU A 349 -8.85 4.39 -7.08
N GLY A 350 -8.19 4.14 -8.19
CA GLY A 350 -7.27 5.12 -8.76
C GLY A 350 -6.90 4.84 -10.21
N PRO A 351 -6.25 5.82 -10.85
CA PRO A 351 -5.78 5.70 -12.22
C PRO A 351 -4.51 4.82 -12.29
N GLY A 352 -4.28 4.22 -13.44
CA GLY A 352 -3.15 3.35 -13.70
C GLY A 352 -3.37 1.91 -13.27
N SER A 353 -2.41 1.07 -13.60
CA SER A 353 -2.48 -0.38 -13.38
C SER A 353 -1.34 -0.85 -12.48
N ILE A 354 -1.65 -1.69 -11.50
CA ILE A 354 -0.63 -2.33 -10.65
C ILE A 354 0.42 -3.13 -11.46
N ALA A 355 0.06 -3.54 -12.67
CA ALA A 355 0.98 -4.29 -13.53
C ALA A 355 2.20 -3.48 -14.00
N VAL A 356 2.14 -2.15 -13.94
CA VAL A 356 3.25 -1.26 -14.32
C VAL A 356 3.87 -0.54 -13.12
N ALA A 357 3.23 -0.58 -11.96
CA ALA A 357 3.82 -0.14 -10.70
C ALA A 357 5.09 -0.95 -10.39
N HIS A 358 6.07 -0.33 -9.71
CA HIS A 358 7.35 -0.95 -9.32
C HIS A 358 8.21 -1.47 -10.49
N THR A 359 7.85 -1.16 -11.75
CA THR A 359 8.63 -1.58 -12.92
C THR A 359 9.73 -0.58 -13.31
N SER A 360 10.62 -0.98 -14.21
CA SER A 360 11.68 -0.12 -14.75
C SER A 360 11.16 1.04 -15.63
N ARG A 361 9.90 0.96 -16.08
CA ARG A 361 9.20 1.96 -16.90
C ARG A 361 7.79 2.17 -16.37
N GLU A 362 7.70 2.69 -15.18
CA GLU A 362 6.39 3.03 -14.59
C GLU A 362 5.74 4.19 -15.36
N PHE A 363 4.44 4.08 -15.61
CA PHE A 363 3.64 5.09 -16.29
C PHE A 363 2.17 5.08 -15.87
N VAL A 364 1.48 6.20 -16.11
CA VAL A 364 0.01 6.28 -15.99
C VAL A 364 -0.60 6.82 -17.27
N PRO A 365 -1.75 6.26 -17.74
CA PRO A 365 -2.51 6.85 -18.84
C PRO A 365 -3.13 8.19 -18.43
N MET A 366 -2.76 9.29 -19.10
CA MET A 366 -3.26 10.65 -18.77
C MET A 366 -4.78 10.75 -18.79
N GLY A 367 -5.44 10.05 -19.72
CA GLY A 367 -6.90 10.00 -19.79
C GLY A 367 -7.57 9.36 -18.58
N GLN A 368 -6.88 8.44 -17.86
CA GLN A 368 -7.38 7.90 -16.59
C GLN A 368 -7.25 8.93 -15.47
N VAL A 369 -6.18 9.71 -15.42
CA VAL A 369 -5.99 10.80 -14.44
C VAL A 369 -7.09 11.85 -14.61
N GLU A 370 -7.36 12.29 -15.84
CA GLU A 370 -8.43 13.24 -16.16
C GLU A 370 -9.83 12.68 -15.86
N THR A 371 -10.02 11.37 -16.02
CA THR A 371 -11.27 10.70 -15.65
C THR A 371 -11.43 10.66 -14.13
N MET A 372 -10.34 10.41 -13.38
CA MET A 372 -10.36 10.44 -11.92
C MET A 372 -10.70 11.83 -11.37
N VAL A 373 -10.27 12.92 -12.02
CA VAL A 373 -10.72 14.29 -11.69
C VAL A 373 -12.25 14.37 -11.72
N ARG A 374 -12.88 13.87 -12.78
CA ARG A 374 -14.35 13.89 -12.91
C ARG A 374 -15.05 13.03 -11.86
N ILE A 375 -14.46 11.88 -11.51
CA ILE A 375 -14.98 11.02 -10.45
C ILE A 375 -14.93 11.76 -9.10
N PHE A 376 -13.80 12.39 -8.77
CA PHE A 376 -13.69 13.21 -7.57
C PHE A 376 -14.65 14.39 -7.55
N GLU A 377 -14.80 15.13 -8.65
CA GLU A 377 -15.81 16.21 -8.74
C GLU A 377 -17.20 15.68 -8.32
N ARG A 378 -17.60 14.51 -8.83
CA ARG A 378 -18.91 13.90 -8.51
C ARG A 378 -19.01 13.48 -7.05
N LEU A 379 -17.96 12.86 -6.50
CA LEU A 379 -17.92 12.49 -5.09
C LEU A 379 -18.01 13.69 -4.17
N LEU A 380 -17.30 14.77 -4.48
CA LEU A 380 -17.25 15.98 -3.66
C LEU A 380 -18.54 16.83 -3.77
N GLU A 381 -19.20 16.83 -4.93
CA GLU A 381 -20.46 17.55 -5.19
C GLU A 381 -21.72 16.77 -4.74
N SER A 382 -21.60 15.47 -4.38
CA SER A 382 -22.73 14.66 -3.90
C SER A 382 -22.87 14.78 -2.37
N GLU A 383 -24.11 14.87 -1.90
CA GLU A 383 -24.43 14.64 -0.50
C GLU A 383 -24.20 13.14 -0.23
N GLY A 384 -23.63 12.76 0.94
CA GLY A 384 -23.39 11.37 1.28
C GLY A 384 -24.65 10.53 1.06
N ALA A 385 -24.49 9.28 0.64
CA ALA A 385 -25.61 8.35 0.53
C ALA A 385 -26.17 8.17 1.95
N GLY A 386 -27.26 8.88 2.28
CA GLY A 386 -27.92 8.82 3.58
C GLY A 386 -28.14 7.38 4.02
N CYS A 387 -27.99 7.14 5.33
CA CYS A 387 -28.23 5.85 5.98
C CYS A 387 -29.62 5.31 5.70
#